data_7b6c2b1fbac1273d1617b09b86bbe0a3
#
_entry.id   7b6c2b1fbac1273d1617b09b86bbe0a3
#
_cell.length_a   1.000
_cell.length_b   1.000
_cell.length_c   1.000
_cell.angle_alpha   90.00
_cell.angle_beta   90.00
_cell.angle_gamma   90.00
#
_symmetry.space_group_name_H-M   'P 1'
#
loop_
_entity.id
_entity.type
_entity.pdbx_description
1 polymer ?
#
loop_
_entity_poly.entity_id
_entity_poly.type
_entity_poly.pdbx_seq_one_letter_code
_entity_poly.pdbx_strand_id
1 'polypeptide(L)'
;MKNLVRLLTKKKLKLSVAESCTGGMLASSITSISGASKVFNLGLVTYSNQAKIRILKVNKNIIKRYGAVSHQCCLAMVNNLSKISKAHINVSITGIAGPKGGTKQKPVGLVYIGIKKGKKVQINKCLFKSKKRSSIQKATVKKTLDLIIRISK
;
A
#
# COMPACT_ATOMS: atom_id res chain seq x y z
N MET A 1 11.56 -10.27 -6.00
CA MET A 1 10.62 -10.75 -4.96
C MET A 1 11.21 -11.82 -4.06
N LYS A 2 11.85 -12.87 -4.57
CA LYS A 2 12.57 -13.88 -3.74
C LYS A 2 13.53 -13.23 -2.73
N ASN A 3 14.28 -12.19 -3.16
CA ASN A 3 15.20 -11.44 -2.28
C ASN A 3 14.48 -10.71 -1.13
N LEU A 4 13.26 -10.22 -1.33
CA LEU A 4 12.48 -9.58 -0.27
C LEU A 4 12.09 -10.59 0.82
N VAL A 5 11.48 -11.72 0.43
CA VAL A 5 11.07 -12.76 1.40
C VAL A 5 12.29 -13.27 2.17
N ARG A 6 13.40 -13.54 1.48
CA ARG A 6 14.67 -13.95 2.12
C ARG A 6 15.20 -12.92 3.11
N LEU A 7 15.18 -11.61 2.73
CA LEU A 7 15.64 -10.50 3.58
C LEU A 7 14.77 -10.40 4.85
N LEU A 8 13.45 -10.39 4.70
CA LEU A 8 12.51 -10.29 5.82
C LEU A 8 12.62 -11.51 6.75
N THR A 9 12.78 -12.72 6.19
CA THR A 9 13.00 -13.95 6.98
C THR A 9 14.28 -13.85 7.79
N LYS A 10 15.41 -13.48 7.16
CA LYS A 10 16.70 -13.33 7.84
C LYS A 10 16.62 -12.33 9.00
N LYS A 11 15.86 -11.23 8.83
CA LYS A 11 15.67 -10.18 9.85
C LYS A 11 14.51 -10.43 10.81
N LYS A 12 13.80 -11.57 10.68
CA LYS A 12 12.60 -11.90 11.47
C LYS A 12 11.52 -10.81 11.42
N LEU A 13 11.40 -10.12 10.27
CA LEU A 13 10.44 -9.03 10.09
C LEU A 13 9.14 -9.55 9.48
N LYS A 14 8.01 -9.12 10.05
CA LYS A 14 6.66 -9.37 9.52
C LYS A 14 6.18 -8.16 8.74
N LEU A 15 5.47 -8.42 7.63
CA LEU A 15 4.93 -7.43 6.70
C LEU A 15 3.41 -7.55 6.62
N SER A 16 2.72 -6.42 6.61
CA SER A 16 1.28 -6.33 6.32
C SER A 16 1.00 -5.25 5.29
N VAL A 17 -0.03 -5.46 4.47
CA VAL A 17 -0.40 -4.54 3.40
C VAL A 17 -1.89 -4.19 3.42
N ALA A 18 -2.22 -2.95 3.09
CA ALA A 18 -3.58 -2.48 2.83
C ALA A 18 -3.61 -1.86 1.43
N GLU A 19 -4.24 -2.54 0.50
CA GLU A 19 -4.30 -2.17 -0.91
C GLU A 19 -5.64 -1.55 -1.27
N SER A 20 -5.63 -0.61 -2.19
CA SER A 20 -6.82 -0.08 -2.85
C SER A 20 -6.68 -0.24 -4.37
N CYS A 21 -6.06 0.70 -5.07
CA CYS A 21 -6.00 0.67 -6.53
C CYS A 21 -5.22 -0.51 -7.13
N THR A 22 -4.38 -1.19 -6.38
CA THR A 22 -3.64 -2.39 -6.79
C THR A 22 -4.43 -3.69 -6.61
N GLY A 23 -5.55 -3.66 -5.87
CA GLY A 23 -6.55 -4.72 -5.82
C GLY A 23 -6.05 -6.09 -5.34
N GLY A 24 -5.04 -6.14 -4.47
CA GLY A 24 -4.44 -7.38 -3.97
C GLY A 24 -3.20 -7.84 -4.74
N MET A 25 -2.78 -7.09 -5.78
CA MET A 25 -1.63 -7.47 -6.61
C MET A 25 -0.32 -7.50 -5.82
N LEU A 26 -0.12 -6.59 -4.84
CA LEU A 26 1.07 -6.62 -3.98
C LEU A 26 1.06 -7.86 -3.08
N ALA A 27 -0.06 -8.12 -2.42
CA ALA A 27 -0.23 -9.31 -1.57
C ALA A 27 0.01 -10.60 -2.36
N SER A 28 -0.65 -10.75 -3.52
CA SER A 28 -0.47 -11.87 -4.44
C SER A 28 0.99 -12.03 -4.88
N SER A 29 1.65 -10.93 -5.24
CA SER A 29 3.07 -10.94 -5.64
C SER A 29 4.00 -11.42 -4.53
N ILE A 30 3.70 -11.15 -3.27
CA ILE A 30 4.48 -11.60 -2.12
C ILE A 30 4.19 -13.07 -1.83
N THR A 31 2.91 -13.44 -1.78
CA THR A 31 2.46 -14.79 -1.41
C THR A 31 2.77 -15.84 -2.47
N SER A 32 3.01 -15.45 -3.73
CA SER A 32 3.50 -16.35 -4.78
C SER A 32 4.92 -16.89 -4.54
N ILE A 33 5.64 -16.37 -3.53
CA ILE A 33 6.99 -16.79 -3.22
C ILE A 33 6.96 -17.83 -2.09
N SER A 34 7.59 -19.00 -2.30
CA SER A 34 7.74 -20.02 -1.26
C SER A 34 8.38 -19.41 0.00
N GLY A 35 7.82 -19.72 1.17
CA GLY A 35 8.24 -19.17 2.46
C GLY A 35 7.59 -17.82 2.81
N ALA A 36 6.68 -17.29 1.98
CA ALA A 36 5.99 -16.04 2.26
C ALA A 36 5.22 -16.06 3.60
N SER A 37 4.67 -17.19 4.02
CA SER A 37 3.97 -17.33 5.31
C SER A 37 4.84 -17.01 6.53
N LYS A 38 6.16 -17.12 6.39
CA LYS A 38 7.10 -16.74 7.46
C LYS A 38 7.18 -15.22 7.67
N VAL A 39 6.79 -14.43 6.67
CA VAL A 39 6.98 -12.96 6.68
C VAL A 39 5.70 -12.17 6.42
N PHE A 40 4.74 -12.71 5.67
CA PHE A 40 3.49 -12.02 5.34
C PHE A 40 2.42 -12.32 6.39
N ASN A 41 1.98 -11.27 7.08
CA ASN A 41 1.09 -11.40 8.24
C ASN A 41 -0.37 -11.11 7.91
N LEU A 42 -0.64 -10.04 7.15
CA LEU A 42 -2.00 -9.60 6.83
C LEU A 42 -2.02 -8.84 5.51
N GLY A 43 -2.97 -9.17 4.65
CA GLY A 43 -3.29 -8.42 3.43
C GLY A 43 -4.77 -8.03 3.41
N LEU A 44 -5.03 -6.74 3.30
CA LEU A 44 -6.39 -6.18 3.19
C LEU A 44 -6.55 -5.49 1.84
N VAL A 45 -7.65 -5.78 1.15
CA VAL A 45 -8.08 -5.03 -0.04
C VAL A 45 -9.24 -4.12 0.37
N THR A 46 -8.92 -2.86 0.69
CA THR A 46 -9.90 -1.84 1.08
C THR A 46 -10.22 -0.95 -0.12
N TYR A 47 -10.92 -1.54 -1.10
CA TYR A 47 -11.11 -0.92 -2.42
C TYR A 47 -12.06 0.26 -2.39
N SER A 48 -13.18 0.16 -1.65
CA SER A 48 -14.16 1.23 -1.50
C SER A 48 -13.82 2.18 -0.34
N ASN A 49 -14.41 3.38 -0.33
CA ASN A 49 -14.35 4.30 0.81
C ASN A 49 -14.95 3.65 2.07
N GLN A 50 -16.04 2.91 1.89
CA GLN A 50 -16.71 2.20 2.97
C GLN A 50 -15.80 1.14 3.60
N ALA A 51 -15.04 0.37 2.80
CA ALA A 51 -14.07 -0.59 3.30
C ALA A 51 -12.93 0.10 4.08
N LYS A 52 -12.43 1.26 3.60
CA LYS A 52 -11.43 2.05 4.33
C LYS A 52 -11.96 2.50 5.71
N ILE A 53 -13.22 2.94 5.78
CA ILE A 53 -13.83 3.40 7.02
C ILE A 53 -14.11 2.22 7.96
N ARG A 54 -14.77 1.17 7.48
CA ARG A 54 -15.24 0.07 8.34
C ARG A 54 -14.11 -0.85 8.79
N ILE A 55 -13.20 -1.20 7.91
CA ILE A 55 -12.14 -2.19 8.16
C ILE A 55 -10.88 -1.52 8.71
N LEU A 56 -10.35 -0.52 8.00
CA LEU A 56 -9.16 0.20 8.43
C LEU A 56 -9.45 1.35 9.41
N LYS A 57 -10.72 1.60 9.76
CA LYS A 57 -11.09 2.68 10.68
C LYS A 57 -10.56 4.06 10.24
N VAL A 58 -10.43 4.29 8.94
CA VAL A 58 -10.09 5.63 8.43
C VAL A 58 -11.23 6.57 8.75
N ASN A 59 -10.93 7.70 9.38
CA ASN A 59 -11.95 8.68 9.73
C ASN A 59 -12.66 9.21 8.46
N LYS A 60 -13.99 9.12 8.44
CA LYS A 60 -14.81 9.57 7.31
C LYS A 60 -14.55 11.03 6.91
N ASN A 61 -14.20 11.89 7.88
CA ASN A 61 -13.92 13.30 7.63
C ASN A 61 -12.59 13.48 6.84
N ILE A 62 -11.60 12.58 6.99
CA ILE A 62 -10.39 12.59 6.17
C ILE A 62 -10.77 12.36 4.70
N ILE A 63 -11.62 11.34 4.45
CA ILE A 63 -12.05 11.03 3.08
C ILE A 63 -12.93 12.14 2.51
N LYS A 64 -13.84 12.72 3.32
CA LYS A 64 -14.70 13.83 2.90
C LYS A 64 -13.88 15.08 2.53
N ARG A 65 -12.88 15.43 3.35
CA ARG A 65 -12.11 16.68 3.18
C ARG A 65 -11.00 16.55 2.14
N TYR A 66 -10.27 15.43 2.11
CA TYR A 66 -9.06 15.26 1.27
C TYR A 66 -9.25 14.25 0.14
N GLY A 67 -10.33 13.47 0.16
CA GLY A 67 -10.57 12.35 -0.74
C GLY A 67 -9.79 11.09 -0.36
N ALA A 68 -10.22 9.96 -0.93
CA ALA A 68 -9.57 8.67 -0.69
C ALA A 68 -8.14 8.61 -1.26
N VAL A 69 -7.88 9.34 -2.35
CA VAL A 69 -6.55 9.46 -2.96
C VAL A 69 -5.90 10.74 -2.44
N SER A 70 -5.24 10.63 -1.30
CA SER A 70 -4.58 11.76 -0.63
C SER A 70 -3.48 11.25 0.32
N HIS A 71 -2.54 12.15 0.64
CA HIS A 71 -1.52 11.91 1.67
C HIS A 71 -2.17 11.53 3.00
N GLN A 72 -3.20 12.28 3.42
CA GLN A 72 -3.89 12.11 4.70
C GLN A 72 -4.60 10.76 4.80
N CYS A 73 -5.28 10.33 3.72
CA CYS A 73 -5.93 9.03 3.69
C CYS A 73 -4.90 7.89 3.71
N CYS A 74 -3.82 7.99 2.93
CA CYS A 74 -2.75 7.01 2.90
C CYS A 74 -2.07 6.88 4.28
N LEU A 75 -1.81 8.01 4.95
CA LEU A 75 -1.25 8.05 6.30
C LEU A 75 -2.18 7.38 7.33
N ALA A 76 -3.47 7.68 7.28
CA ALA A 76 -4.46 7.06 8.16
C ALA A 76 -4.53 5.54 7.91
N MET A 77 -4.52 5.10 6.65
CA MET A 77 -4.53 3.69 6.28
C MET A 77 -3.32 2.95 6.87
N VAL A 78 -2.10 3.45 6.69
CA VAL A 78 -0.90 2.75 7.16
C VAL A 78 -0.79 2.74 8.69
N ASN A 79 -1.18 3.82 9.36
CA ASN A 79 -1.17 3.89 10.81
C ASN A 79 -2.19 2.92 11.42
N ASN A 80 -3.40 2.87 10.87
CA ASN A 80 -4.44 1.99 11.37
C ASN A 80 -4.16 0.51 11.04
N LEU A 81 -3.60 0.22 9.86
CA LEU A 81 -3.11 -1.11 9.53
C LEU A 81 -2.07 -1.58 10.57
N SER A 82 -1.14 -0.72 10.94
CA SER A 82 -0.11 -1.03 11.94
C SER A 82 -0.70 -1.41 13.31
N LYS A 83 -1.80 -0.77 13.73
CA LYS A 83 -2.51 -1.10 14.98
C LYS A 83 -3.22 -2.46 14.90
N ILE A 84 -3.82 -2.77 13.74
CA ILE A 84 -4.58 -4.01 13.50
C ILE A 84 -3.62 -5.20 13.38
N SER A 85 -2.59 -5.07 12.54
CA SER A 85 -1.72 -6.18 12.17
C SER A 85 -0.62 -6.48 13.18
N LYS A 86 -0.17 -5.46 13.93
CA LYS A 86 1.01 -5.49 14.79
C LYS A 86 2.28 -5.97 14.08
N ALA A 87 2.32 -5.90 12.74
CA ALA A 87 3.48 -6.26 11.94
C ALA A 87 4.59 -5.21 12.08
N HIS A 88 5.84 -5.63 11.87
CA HIS A 88 7.01 -4.77 11.95
C HIS A 88 7.03 -3.71 10.83
N ILE A 89 6.57 -4.10 9.64
CA ILE A 89 6.46 -3.24 8.46
C ILE A 89 5.02 -3.26 7.98
N ASN A 90 4.45 -2.09 7.77
CA ASN A 90 3.08 -1.92 7.29
C ASN A 90 3.10 -1.05 6.05
N VAL A 91 2.30 -1.40 5.07
CA VAL A 91 2.22 -0.71 3.78
C VAL A 91 0.78 -0.38 3.47
N SER A 92 0.52 0.85 3.03
CA SER A 92 -0.78 1.24 2.47
C SER A 92 -0.61 1.79 1.06
N ILE A 93 -1.58 1.50 0.18
CA ILE A 93 -1.61 1.99 -1.20
C ILE A 93 -2.99 2.55 -1.50
N THR A 94 -3.05 3.80 -1.96
CA THR A 94 -4.25 4.41 -2.50
C THR A 94 -3.90 5.25 -3.72
N GLY A 95 -4.73 5.22 -4.78
CA GLY A 95 -4.39 5.90 -6.02
C GLY A 95 -5.46 5.76 -7.10
N ILE A 96 -5.17 6.37 -8.26
CA ILE A 96 -6.01 6.35 -9.45
C ILE A 96 -5.28 5.58 -10.55
N ALA A 97 -5.63 4.30 -10.70
CA ALA A 97 -5.02 3.44 -11.71
C ALA A 97 -5.60 3.65 -13.12
N GLY A 98 -6.70 4.40 -13.26
CA GLY A 98 -7.32 4.69 -14.55
C GLY A 98 -8.12 3.51 -15.14
N PRO A 99 -8.57 3.65 -16.41
CA PRO A 99 -8.36 4.80 -17.31
C PRO A 99 -9.21 6.04 -16.95
N LYS A 100 -10.30 5.85 -16.20
CA LYS A 100 -11.20 6.91 -15.70
C LYS A 100 -10.89 7.26 -14.24
N GLY A 101 -11.59 8.27 -13.70
CA GLY A 101 -11.50 8.65 -12.27
C GLY A 101 -10.41 9.67 -11.95
N GLY A 102 -9.63 10.12 -12.93
CA GLY A 102 -8.69 11.22 -12.76
C GLY A 102 -9.35 12.59 -12.91
N THR A 103 -8.78 13.59 -12.23
CA THR A 103 -9.11 15.01 -12.40
C THR A 103 -7.83 15.78 -12.72
N LYS A 104 -7.94 17.09 -13.03
CA LYS A 104 -6.78 17.97 -13.25
C LYS A 104 -5.85 17.99 -12.03
N GLN A 105 -6.42 18.03 -10.81
CA GLN A 105 -5.68 18.05 -9.55
C GLN A 105 -5.19 16.66 -9.12
N LYS A 106 -5.91 15.60 -9.49
CA LYS A 106 -5.60 14.21 -9.16
C LYS A 106 -5.64 13.36 -10.43
N PRO A 107 -4.62 13.42 -11.28
CA PRO A 107 -4.62 12.74 -12.56
C PRO A 107 -4.53 11.21 -12.42
N VAL A 108 -4.91 10.50 -13.49
CA VAL A 108 -4.62 9.07 -13.62
C VAL A 108 -3.13 8.82 -13.46
N GLY A 109 -2.76 7.79 -12.72
CA GLY A 109 -1.37 7.48 -12.36
C GLY A 109 -0.92 8.07 -11.03
N LEU A 110 -1.71 8.96 -10.40
CA LEU A 110 -1.41 9.44 -9.06
C LEU A 110 -1.65 8.33 -8.03
N VAL A 111 -0.59 7.99 -7.30
CA VAL A 111 -0.63 6.96 -6.24
C VAL A 111 0.14 7.45 -5.02
N TYR A 112 -0.42 7.23 -3.85
CA TYR A 112 0.25 7.39 -2.56
C TYR A 112 0.60 6.01 -2.00
N ILE A 113 1.85 5.84 -1.60
CA ILE A 113 2.37 4.62 -0.97
C ILE A 113 2.87 5.01 0.42
N GLY A 114 2.21 4.51 1.45
CA GLY A 114 2.58 4.69 2.85
C GLY A 114 3.36 3.49 3.35
N ILE A 115 4.47 3.72 4.03
CA ILE A 115 5.26 2.68 4.70
C ILE A 115 5.54 3.09 6.12
N LYS A 116 5.30 2.18 7.05
CA LYS A 116 5.57 2.34 8.47
C LYS A 116 6.43 1.19 8.99
N LYS A 117 7.52 1.53 9.68
CA LYS A 117 8.37 0.60 10.43
C LYS A 117 8.64 1.17 11.81
N GLY A 118 8.07 0.54 12.84
CA GLY A 118 8.09 1.10 14.19
C GLY A 118 7.45 2.48 14.26
N LYS A 119 8.17 3.47 14.76
CA LYS A 119 7.69 4.88 14.83
C LYS A 119 7.86 5.65 13.52
N LYS A 120 8.72 5.17 12.58
CA LYS A 120 8.99 5.85 11.30
C LYS A 120 7.84 5.61 10.33
N VAL A 121 7.29 6.69 9.79
CA VAL A 121 6.24 6.67 8.74
C VAL A 121 6.70 7.53 7.57
N GLN A 122 6.56 7.01 6.37
CA GLN A 122 6.86 7.74 5.14
C GLN A 122 5.70 7.57 4.15
N ILE A 123 5.24 8.67 3.58
CA ILE A 123 4.24 8.68 2.50
C ILE A 123 4.91 9.17 1.22
N ASN A 124 4.93 8.31 0.21
CA ASN A 124 5.52 8.59 -1.10
C ASN A 124 4.39 8.92 -2.08
N LYS A 125 4.41 10.13 -2.63
CA LYS A 125 3.55 10.53 -3.73
C LYS A 125 4.23 10.14 -5.04
N CYS A 126 3.56 9.32 -5.85
CA CYS A 126 4.04 8.86 -7.15
C CYS A 126 3.08 9.31 -8.24
N LEU A 127 3.61 9.67 -9.41
CA LEU A 127 2.84 9.94 -10.62
C LEU A 127 3.39 9.06 -11.75
N PHE A 128 2.66 7.99 -12.07
CA PHE A 128 3.02 7.07 -13.15
C PHE A 128 2.46 7.57 -14.48
N LYS A 129 3.31 7.72 -15.50
CA LYS A 129 2.94 8.30 -16.81
C LYS A 129 2.16 7.36 -17.74
N SER A 130 1.90 6.11 -17.35
CA SER A 130 1.13 5.18 -18.20
C SER A 130 -0.36 5.54 -18.23
N LYS A 131 -1.00 5.29 -19.38
CA LYS A 131 -2.47 5.37 -19.52
C LYS A 131 -3.16 4.02 -19.25
N LYS A 132 -2.40 2.92 -19.23
CA LYS A 132 -2.94 1.56 -19.01
C LYS A 132 -3.02 1.25 -17.52
N ARG A 133 -4.22 0.91 -17.05
CA ARG A 133 -4.49 0.52 -15.65
C ARG A 133 -3.53 -0.53 -15.11
N SER A 134 -3.36 -1.63 -15.84
CA SER A 134 -2.48 -2.73 -15.43
C SER A 134 -1.01 -2.31 -15.31
N SER A 135 -0.56 -1.40 -16.19
CA SER A 135 0.81 -0.88 -16.12
C SER A 135 1.02 0.00 -14.89
N ILE A 136 0.04 0.84 -14.52
CA ILE A 136 0.09 1.66 -13.29
C ILE A 136 0.10 0.76 -12.07
N GLN A 137 -0.74 -0.27 -12.03
CA GLN A 137 -0.77 -1.24 -10.92
C GLN A 137 0.57 -1.97 -10.76
N LYS A 138 1.13 -2.50 -11.86
CA LYS A 138 2.44 -3.18 -11.86
C LYS A 138 3.58 -2.23 -11.43
N ALA A 139 3.61 -1.01 -11.94
CA ALA A 139 4.59 0.01 -11.56
C ALA A 139 4.48 0.38 -10.08
N THR A 140 3.25 0.49 -9.55
CA THR A 140 2.98 0.73 -8.13
C THR A 140 3.53 -0.41 -7.26
N VAL A 141 3.25 -1.66 -7.64
CA VAL A 141 3.76 -2.84 -6.92
C VAL A 141 5.29 -2.86 -6.93
N LYS A 142 5.91 -2.68 -8.09
CA LYS A 142 7.39 -2.61 -8.22
C LYS A 142 7.97 -1.54 -7.30
N LYS A 143 7.46 -0.31 -7.37
CA LYS A 143 7.91 0.81 -6.52
C LYS A 143 7.74 0.51 -5.04
N THR A 144 6.62 -0.12 -4.66
CA THR A 144 6.35 -0.49 -3.27
C THR A 144 7.35 -1.53 -2.76
N LEU A 145 7.65 -2.55 -3.56
CA LEU A 145 8.66 -3.57 -3.22
C LEU A 145 10.05 -2.97 -3.00
N ASP A 146 10.46 -2.03 -3.85
CA ASP A 146 11.74 -1.31 -3.71
C ASP A 146 11.79 -0.52 -2.39
N LEU A 147 10.69 0.16 -2.04
CA LEU A 147 10.59 0.91 -0.79
C LEU A 147 10.62 -0.01 0.43
N ILE A 148 9.95 -1.17 0.39
CA ILE A 148 9.99 -2.16 1.48
C ILE A 148 11.42 -2.69 1.67
N ILE A 149 12.10 -3.05 0.59
CA ILE A 149 13.50 -3.52 0.65
C ILE A 149 14.38 -2.45 1.30
N ARG A 150 14.22 -1.19 0.88
CA ARG A 150 15.02 -0.06 1.39
C ARG A 150 14.84 0.16 2.90
N ILE A 151 13.60 0.12 3.40
CA ILE A 151 13.33 0.30 4.83
C ILE A 151 13.67 -0.95 5.67
N SER A 152 13.85 -2.09 5.01
CA SER A 152 14.20 -3.36 5.65
C SER A 152 15.70 -3.54 5.85
N LYS A 153 16.53 -2.78 5.12
CA LYS A 153 17.98 -2.76 5.32
C LYS A 153 18.34 -2.05 6.61
#